data_6e7d8662b862186a140b48ac339a9783
#
_entry.id   6e7d8662b862186a140b48ac339a9783
#
_cell.length_a   1.000
_cell.length_b   1.000
_cell.length_c   1.000
_cell.angle_alpha   90.00
_cell.angle_beta   90.00
_cell.angle_gamma   90.00
#
_symmetry.space_group_name_H-M   'P 1'
#
loop_
_entity.id
_entity.type
_entity.pdbx_description
1 polymer ?
#
loop_
_entity_poly.entity_id
_entity_poly.type
_entity_poly.pdbx_seq_one_letter_code
_entity_poly.pdbx_strand_id
1 'polypeptide(L)'
;MGHLNKMVLEMFPDWMINAPTPFSSVLVANRGEIAVRILKAARESGLKGIAIYSDPDKNSLHVEVADESVHLPGENLSETYLNMELIISAAKESGAQAIHPGYGFLSERANFAKLVKDSGLIWIGPSSEAIETMGDKFLLVEE
;
A
#
# COMPACT_ATOMS: atom_id res chain seq x y z
N MET A 1 20.60 14.17 -13.17
CA MET A 1 19.85 13.20 -12.41
C MET A 1 19.92 13.50 -10.92
N GLY A 2 18.78 13.74 -10.28
CA GLY A 2 18.76 14.05 -8.87
C GLY A 2 19.02 12.81 -8.00
N HIS A 3 19.47 13.06 -6.80
CA HIS A 3 19.60 12.01 -5.81
C HIS A 3 18.21 11.68 -5.25
N LEU A 4 17.89 10.39 -5.20
CA LEU A 4 16.69 9.96 -4.51
C LEU A 4 16.92 10.14 -3.02
N ASN A 5 15.95 10.69 -2.32
CA ASN A 5 16.09 10.81 -0.88
C ASN A 5 15.91 9.45 -0.18
N LYS A 6 16.38 9.39 1.05
CA LYS A 6 16.34 8.15 1.83
C LYS A 6 14.93 7.58 1.97
N MET A 7 13.93 8.44 2.10
CA MET A 7 12.55 8.01 2.24
C MET A 7 12.06 7.26 1.00
N VAL A 8 12.41 7.75 -0.20
CA VAL A 8 12.04 7.08 -1.45
C VAL A 8 12.68 5.70 -1.52
N LEU A 9 13.99 5.59 -1.18
CA LEU A 9 14.70 4.32 -1.22
C LEU A 9 14.14 3.31 -0.23
N GLU A 10 13.66 3.75 0.93
CA GLU A 10 13.04 2.87 1.91
C GLU A 10 11.65 2.37 1.48
N MET A 11 10.88 3.23 0.82
CA MET A 11 9.52 2.93 0.41
C MET A 11 9.44 2.21 -0.93
N PHE A 12 10.40 2.48 -1.81
CA PHE A 12 10.49 1.89 -3.15
C PHE A 12 11.92 1.40 -3.37
N PRO A 13 12.18 0.10 -3.17
CA PRO A 13 13.55 -0.43 -3.27
C PRO A 13 14.15 -0.27 -4.66
N ASP A 14 15.47 -0.30 -4.73
CA ASP A 14 16.24 -0.06 -5.96
C ASP A 14 15.77 -0.86 -7.17
N TRP A 15 15.41 -2.13 -6.96
CA TRP A 15 14.95 -2.97 -8.07
C TRP A 15 13.69 -2.42 -8.74
N MET A 16 12.90 -1.64 -7.98
CA MET A 16 11.70 -1.01 -8.49
C MET A 16 12.00 0.31 -9.20
N ILE A 17 13.02 1.04 -8.69
CA ILE A 17 13.37 2.37 -9.18
C ILE A 17 14.24 2.30 -10.42
N ASN A 18 15.20 1.36 -10.44
CA ASN A 18 16.19 1.24 -11.50
C ASN A 18 15.76 0.38 -12.69
N ALA A 19 14.76 -0.48 -12.51
CA ALA A 19 14.18 -1.22 -13.62
C ALA A 19 13.16 -0.36 -14.34
N PRO A 20 12.83 -0.62 -15.61
CA PRO A 20 11.71 0.04 -16.25
C PRO A 20 10.51 -0.14 -15.34
N THR A 21 9.93 0.98 -14.88
CA THR A 21 8.85 0.91 -13.90
C THR A 21 7.68 0.13 -14.49
N PRO A 22 7.31 -1.01 -13.93
CA PRO A 22 6.22 -1.82 -14.50
C PRO A 22 4.84 -1.23 -14.23
N PHE A 23 4.77 -0.11 -13.48
CA PHE A 23 3.51 0.52 -13.14
C PHE A 23 3.69 2.03 -13.01
N SER A 24 2.60 2.77 -13.17
CA SER A 24 2.59 4.23 -13.09
C SER A 24 1.70 4.77 -11.97
N SER A 25 0.97 3.89 -11.30
CA SER A 25 0.05 4.29 -10.23
C SER A 25 0.08 3.29 -9.09
N VAL A 26 -0.05 3.79 -7.87
CA VAL A 26 -0.02 2.97 -6.66
C VAL A 26 -1.12 3.40 -5.71
N LEU A 27 -1.88 2.42 -5.22
CA LEU A 27 -2.84 2.64 -4.15
C LEU A 27 -2.15 2.33 -2.83
N VAL A 28 -2.23 3.27 -1.88
CA VAL A 28 -1.63 3.09 -0.56
C VAL A 28 -2.72 2.59 0.39
N ALA A 29 -2.61 1.31 0.76
CA ALA A 29 -3.58 0.65 1.63
C ALA A 29 -3.24 0.89 3.10
N ASN A 30 -3.29 2.15 3.50
CA ASN A 30 -2.98 2.57 4.86
C ASN A 30 -3.57 3.97 5.10
N ARG A 31 -3.37 4.50 6.29
CA ARG A 31 -3.87 5.80 6.69
C ARG A 31 -2.81 6.56 7.50
N GLY A 32 -3.11 7.81 7.83
CA GLY A 32 -2.28 8.61 8.72
C GLY A 32 -0.91 8.94 8.14
N GLU A 33 0.06 9.13 9.03
CA GLU A 33 1.41 9.54 8.65
C GLU A 33 2.09 8.56 7.71
N ILE A 34 1.87 7.26 7.93
CA ILE A 34 2.45 6.22 7.06
C ILE A 34 1.98 6.42 5.62
N ALA A 35 0.68 6.62 5.43
CA ALA A 35 0.13 6.86 4.09
C ALA A 35 0.68 8.14 3.48
N VAL A 36 0.80 9.21 4.27
CA VAL A 36 1.37 10.48 3.80
C VAL A 36 2.79 10.27 3.29
N ARG A 37 3.62 9.56 4.05
CA ARG A 37 5.02 9.31 3.67
C ARG A 37 5.12 8.53 2.36
N ILE A 38 4.31 7.49 2.22
CA ILE A 38 4.32 6.66 1.00
C ILE A 38 3.80 7.45 -0.20
N LEU A 39 2.75 8.22 -0.02
CA LEU A 39 2.20 9.04 -1.10
C LEU A 39 3.20 10.11 -1.58
N LYS A 40 3.95 10.71 -0.66
CA LYS A 40 5.00 11.66 -1.02
C LYS A 40 6.14 10.96 -1.76
N ALA A 41 6.54 9.78 -1.29
CA ALA A 41 7.58 9.00 -1.96
C ALA A 41 7.15 8.57 -3.37
N ALA A 42 5.88 8.21 -3.54
CA ALA A 42 5.33 7.87 -4.85
C ALA A 42 5.43 9.07 -5.80
N ARG A 43 5.06 10.24 -5.34
CA ARG A 43 5.17 11.47 -6.13
C ARG A 43 6.61 11.75 -6.53
N GLU A 44 7.56 11.60 -5.61
CA GLU A 44 8.98 11.78 -5.89
C GLU A 44 9.51 10.77 -6.90
N SER A 45 8.90 9.59 -6.96
CA SER A 45 9.26 8.55 -7.93
C SER A 45 8.53 8.69 -9.27
N GLY A 46 7.70 9.72 -9.42
CA GLY A 46 6.94 9.94 -10.65
C GLY A 46 5.70 9.06 -10.76
N LEU A 47 5.23 8.49 -9.66
CA LEU A 47 4.04 7.64 -9.64
C LEU A 47 2.81 8.44 -9.20
N LYS A 48 1.66 8.06 -9.74
CA LYS A 48 0.38 8.61 -9.29
C LYS A 48 0.00 7.90 -7.99
N GLY A 49 -0.21 8.66 -6.94
CA GLY A 49 -0.59 8.13 -5.62
C GLY A 49 -2.08 8.18 -5.40
N ILE A 50 -2.65 7.07 -4.99
CA ILE A 50 -4.09 6.94 -4.73
C ILE A 50 -4.27 6.59 -3.26
N ALA A 51 -5.07 7.41 -2.55
CA ALA A 51 -5.39 7.17 -1.16
C ALA A 51 -6.74 6.46 -1.04
N ILE A 52 -6.92 5.76 0.07
CA ILE A 52 -8.23 5.24 0.47
C ILE A 52 -8.59 5.85 1.81
N TYR A 53 -9.87 6.01 2.11
CA TYR A 53 -10.27 6.63 3.35
C TYR A 53 -11.64 6.15 3.83
N SER A 54 -11.75 5.92 5.14
CA SER A 54 -13.03 5.71 5.80
C SER A 54 -13.65 7.08 6.12
N ASP A 55 -14.92 7.12 6.51
CA ASP A 55 -15.62 8.37 6.81
C ASP A 55 -14.87 9.28 7.79
N PRO A 56 -14.35 8.80 8.93
CA PRO A 56 -13.62 9.68 9.84
C PRO A 56 -12.38 10.31 9.23
N ASP A 57 -11.81 9.70 8.22
CA ASP A 57 -10.56 10.16 7.59
C ASP A 57 -10.77 11.03 6.35
N LYS A 58 -11.99 11.39 6.06
CA LYS A 58 -12.36 12.13 4.83
C LYS A 58 -11.50 13.39 4.62
N ASN A 59 -11.18 14.10 5.67
CA ASN A 59 -10.40 15.34 5.60
C ASN A 59 -8.97 15.18 6.09
N SER A 60 -8.47 13.94 6.15
CA SER A 60 -7.12 13.66 6.62
C SER A 60 -6.05 14.10 5.62
N LEU A 61 -4.85 14.36 6.12
CA LEU A 61 -3.74 14.83 5.29
C LEU A 61 -3.41 13.85 4.17
N HIS A 62 -3.47 12.55 4.42
CA HIS A 62 -3.12 11.58 3.37
C HIS A 62 -4.07 11.66 2.17
N VAL A 63 -5.33 12.00 2.41
CA VAL A 63 -6.30 12.21 1.32
C VAL A 63 -5.94 13.46 0.53
N GLU A 64 -5.54 14.51 1.24
CA GLU A 64 -5.19 15.80 0.66
C GLU A 64 -3.94 15.73 -0.23
N VAL A 65 -2.92 14.97 0.18
CA VAL A 65 -1.67 14.89 -0.57
C VAL A 65 -1.72 13.89 -1.73
N ALA A 66 -2.72 13.02 -1.76
CA ALA A 66 -2.87 12.06 -2.83
C ALA A 66 -3.34 12.71 -4.14
N ASP A 67 -3.00 12.09 -5.26
CA ASP A 67 -3.50 12.56 -6.56
C ASP A 67 -4.97 12.21 -6.75
N GLU A 68 -5.39 11.06 -6.23
CA GLU A 68 -6.79 10.63 -6.21
C GLU A 68 -7.07 9.94 -4.89
N SER A 69 -8.35 9.83 -4.55
CA SER A 69 -8.75 9.10 -3.35
C SER A 69 -10.04 8.33 -3.59
N VAL A 70 -10.19 7.20 -2.90
CA VAL A 70 -11.38 6.35 -3.00
C VAL A 70 -11.96 6.16 -1.61
N HIS A 71 -13.25 6.41 -1.50
CA HIS A 71 -13.99 6.23 -0.24
C HIS A 71 -14.21 4.75 0.05
N LEU A 72 -13.96 4.35 1.29
CA LEU A 72 -14.25 3.00 1.78
C LEU A 72 -15.47 3.08 2.69
N PRO A 73 -16.64 2.62 2.24
CA PRO A 73 -17.82 2.64 3.09
C PRO A 73 -17.71 1.58 4.19
N GLY A 74 -18.13 1.92 5.39
CA GLY A 74 -18.11 1.02 6.54
C GLY A 74 -18.01 1.80 7.84
N GLU A 75 -18.29 1.12 8.95
CA GLU A 75 -18.33 1.74 10.27
C GLU A 75 -17.11 1.47 11.14
N ASN A 76 -16.29 0.48 10.77
CA ASN A 76 -15.13 0.10 11.56
C ASN A 76 -13.96 -0.34 10.66
N LEU A 77 -12.82 -0.65 11.28
CA LEU A 77 -11.62 -1.03 10.54
C LEU A 77 -11.80 -2.32 9.74
N SER A 78 -12.51 -3.31 10.29
CA SER A 78 -12.71 -4.56 9.56
C SER A 78 -13.55 -4.39 8.31
N GLU A 79 -14.40 -3.39 8.27
CA GLU A 79 -15.21 -3.10 7.09
C GLU A 79 -14.50 -2.21 6.08
N THR A 80 -13.42 -1.54 6.47
CA THR A 80 -12.73 -0.56 5.64
C THR A 80 -11.27 -0.94 5.38
N TYR A 81 -10.33 -0.46 6.20
CA TYR A 81 -8.89 -0.67 5.98
C TYR A 81 -8.44 -2.12 6.09
N LEU A 82 -9.21 -2.98 6.74
CA LEU A 82 -8.93 -4.41 6.85
C LEU A 82 -9.79 -5.26 5.93
N ASN A 83 -10.59 -4.64 5.11
CA ASN A 83 -11.46 -5.33 4.14
C ASN A 83 -10.71 -5.52 2.83
N MET A 84 -10.10 -6.69 2.67
CA MET A 84 -9.24 -6.99 1.53
C MET A 84 -9.95 -6.82 0.18
N GLU A 85 -11.15 -7.34 0.05
CA GLU A 85 -11.88 -7.29 -1.21
C GLU A 85 -12.31 -5.88 -1.58
N LEU A 86 -12.69 -5.07 -0.58
CA LEU A 86 -13.04 -3.69 -0.80
C LEU A 86 -11.84 -2.89 -1.31
N ILE A 87 -10.65 -3.15 -0.75
CA ILE A 87 -9.43 -2.48 -1.18
C ILE A 87 -9.06 -2.89 -2.61
N ILE A 88 -9.20 -4.17 -2.96
CA ILE A 88 -8.97 -4.61 -4.33
C ILE A 88 -9.95 -3.93 -5.29
N SER A 89 -11.22 -3.82 -4.91
CA SER A 89 -12.21 -3.11 -5.71
C SER A 89 -11.84 -1.64 -5.91
N ALA A 90 -11.37 -0.99 -4.84
CA ALA A 90 -10.94 0.40 -4.91
C ALA A 90 -9.75 0.57 -5.87
N ALA A 91 -8.81 -0.38 -5.84
CA ALA A 91 -7.67 -0.36 -6.74
C ALA A 91 -8.12 -0.47 -8.20
N LYS A 92 -9.01 -1.40 -8.49
CA LYS A 92 -9.51 -1.59 -9.84
C LYS A 92 -10.34 -0.40 -10.32
N GLU A 93 -11.18 0.14 -9.45
CA GLU A 93 -12.02 1.30 -9.78
C GLU A 93 -11.18 2.53 -10.11
N SER A 94 -10.10 2.76 -9.37
CA SER A 94 -9.22 3.91 -9.56
C SER A 94 -8.19 3.72 -10.66
N GLY A 95 -8.06 2.52 -11.20
CA GLY A 95 -7.05 2.20 -12.20
C GLY A 95 -5.66 2.02 -11.62
N ALA A 96 -5.54 1.79 -10.32
CA ALA A 96 -4.26 1.53 -9.69
C ALA A 96 -3.65 0.24 -10.23
N GLN A 97 -2.35 0.26 -10.48
CA GLN A 97 -1.62 -0.90 -10.99
C GLN A 97 -0.88 -1.65 -9.89
N ALA A 98 -0.61 -0.97 -8.78
CA ALA A 98 0.12 -1.54 -7.65
C ALA A 98 -0.55 -1.17 -6.34
N ILE A 99 -0.30 -1.97 -5.30
CA ILE A 99 -0.75 -1.70 -3.94
C ILE A 99 0.46 -1.71 -3.01
N HIS A 100 0.61 -0.64 -2.24
CA HIS A 100 1.60 -0.53 -1.18
C HIS A 100 0.85 -0.56 0.16
N PRO A 101 1.03 -1.60 0.98
CA PRO A 101 0.26 -1.73 2.22
C PRO A 101 0.78 -0.89 3.39
N GLY A 102 1.97 -0.34 3.28
CA GLY A 102 2.60 0.38 4.39
C GLY A 102 2.99 -0.54 5.52
N TYR A 103 2.76 -0.10 6.74
CA TYR A 103 3.05 -0.86 7.95
C TYR A 103 1.75 -1.09 8.72
N GLY A 104 1.64 -2.24 9.39
CA GLY A 104 0.40 -2.60 10.07
C GLY A 104 -0.74 -2.91 9.12
N PHE A 105 -1.95 -2.94 9.62
CA PHE A 105 -3.14 -3.27 8.83
C PHE A 105 -2.94 -4.57 8.05
N LEU A 106 -3.02 -4.52 6.72
CA LEU A 106 -2.89 -5.72 5.89
C LEU A 106 -1.46 -6.01 5.44
N SER A 107 -0.48 -5.19 5.84
CA SER A 107 0.91 -5.36 5.40
C SER A 107 1.53 -6.71 5.83
N GLU A 108 1.06 -7.28 6.92
CA GLU A 108 1.58 -8.55 7.47
C GLU A 108 0.66 -9.74 7.17
N ARG A 109 -0.31 -9.56 6.29
CA ARG A 109 -1.26 -10.61 5.92
C ARG A 109 -0.82 -11.25 4.61
N ALA A 110 -0.28 -12.48 4.69
CA ALA A 110 0.15 -13.23 3.53
C ALA A 110 -0.97 -13.44 2.51
N ASN A 111 -2.18 -13.69 2.98
CA ASN A 111 -3.34 -13.88 2.11
C ASN A 111 -3.71 -12.61 1.34
N PHE A 112 -3.44 -11.43 1.89
CA PHE A 112 -3.67 -10.19 1.16
C PHE A 112 -2.63 -10.00 0.05
N ALA A 113 -1.36 -10.25 0.34
CA ALA A 113 -0.30 -10.20 -0.68
C ALA A 113 -0.63 -11.13 -1.85
N LYS A 114 -1.09 -12.33 -1.54
CA LYS A 114 -1.50 -13.30 -2.55
C LYS A 114 -2.72 -12.81 -3.35
N LEU A 115 -3.72 -12.28 -2.66
CA LEU A 115 -4.93 -11.76 -3.31
C LEU A 115 -4.59 -10.62 -4.28
N VAL A 116 -3.70 -9.72 -3.89
CA VAL A 116 -3.25 -8.63 -4.75
C VAL A 116 -2.66 -9.18 -6.04
N LYS A 117 -1.75 -10.13 -5.94
CA LYS A 117 -1.12 -10.75 -7.12
C LYS A 117 -2.15 -11.51 -7.96
N ASP A 118 -3.00 -12.29 -7.33
CA ASP A 118 -4.02 -13.07 -8.04
C ASP A 118 -5.04 -12.16 -8.74
N SER A 119 -5.17 -10.92 -8.29
CA SER A 119 -6.06 -9.92 -8.90
C SER A 119 -5.42 -9.17 -10.07
N GLY A 120 -4.19 -9.52 -10.44
CA GLY A 120 -3.47 -8.87 -11.52
C GLY A 120 -2.81 -7.56 -11.12
N LEU A 121 -2.66 -7.31 -9.83
CA LEU A 121 -2.04 -6.09 -9.31
C LEU A 121 -0.62 -6.39 -8.81
N ILE A 122 0.21 -5.36 -8.79
CA ILE A 122 1.59 -5.49 -8.31
C ILE A 122 1.60 -5.26 -6.79
N TRP A 123 2.20 -6.19 -6.06
CA TRP A 123 2.37 -6.09 -4.62
C TRP A 123 3.71 -5.42 -4.30
N ILE A 124 3.67 -4.33 -3.55
CA ILE A 124 4.90 -3.65 -3.11
C ILE A 124 5.17 -4.05 -1.67
N GLY A 125 6.05 -5.02 -1.49
CA GLY A 125 6.38 -5.54 -0.16
C GLY A 125 6.95 -6.93 -0.23
N PRO A 126 7.17 -7.57 0.93
CA PRO A 126 7.69 -8.93 0.95
C PRO A 126 6.68 -9.91 0.34
N SER A 127 7.19 -11.03 -0.19
CA SER A 127 6.32 -12.06 -0.77
C SER A 127 5.42 -12.67 0.29
N SER A 128 4.32 -13.31 -0.15
CA SER A 128 3.41 -13.98 0.79
C SER A 128 4.14 -15.06 1.59
N GLU A 129 5.08 -15.77 0.96
CA GLU A 129 5.89 -16.79 1.62
C GLU A 129 6.79 -16.17 2.69
N ALA A 130 7.40 -15.01 2.40
CA ALA A 130 8.24 -14.32 3.38
C ALA A 130 7.40 -13.83 4.58
N ILE A 131 6.20 -13.34 4.34
CA ILE A 131 5.30 -12.89 5.40
C ILE A 131 4.93 -14.07 6.31
N GLU A 132 4.59 -15.22 5.75
CA GLU A 132 4.28 -16.42 6.51
C GLU A 132 5.47 -16.88 7.36
N THR A 133 6.66 -16.90 6.78
CA THR A 133 7.88 -17.30 7.49
C THR A 133 8.15 -16.37 8.68
N MET A 134 7.99 -15.08 8.50
CA MET A 134 8.17 -14.11 9.59
C MET A 134 7.16 -14.32 10.72
N GLY A 135 5.91 -14.58 10.36
CA GLY A 135 4.86 -14.87 11.34
C GLY A 135 5.18 -16.12 12.14
N ASP A 136 5.61 -17.18 11.50
CA ASP A 136 6.00 -18.42 12.15
C ASP A 136 7.17 -18.22 13.11
N LYS A 137 8.15 -17.41 12.74
CA LYS A 137 9.28 -17.08 13.60
C LYS A 137 8.86 -16.36 14.88
N PHE A 138 7.94 -15.43 14.76
CA PHE A 138 7.42 -14.70 15.92
C PHE A 138 6.64 -15.63 16.84
N LEU A 139 5.85 -16.53 16.30
CA LEU A 139 5.12 -17.52 17.09
C LEU A 139 6.08 -18.44 17.86
N LEU A 140 7.20 -18.85 17.24
CA LEU A 140 8.20 -19.68 17.90
C LEU A 140 8.92 -18.96 19.02
N VAL A 141 9.17 -17.66 18.84
CA VAL A 141 9.87 -16.86 19.86
C VAL A 141 8.99 -16.62 21.09
N GLU A 142 7.69 -16.51 20.92
CA GLU A 142 6.76 -16.30 22.02
C GLU A 142 6.56 -17.53 22.90
N GLU A 143 6.86 -18.71 22.41
CA GLU A 143 6.84 -19.93 23.21
C GLU A 143 8.03 -20.02 24.16
#